data_b58e57fbbce517161920a78c0d70e503
#
_entry.id   b58e57fbbce517161920a78c0d70e503
#
_cell.length_a   1.000
_cell.length_b   1.000
_cell.length_c   1.000
_cell.angle_alpha   90.00
_cell.angle_beta   90.00
_cell.angle_gamma   90.00
#
_symmetry.space_group_name_H-M   'P 1'
#
loop_
_entity.id
_entity.type
_entity.pdbx_description
1 polymer ?
#
loop_
_entity_poly.entity_id
_entity_poly.type
_entity_poly.pdbx_seq_one_letter_code
_entity_poly.pdbx_strand_id
1 'polypeptide(L)'
;MFGFRFIPTVAAILVAMLLSNCASRIPLTKALIREYNLTYTDIKRLQLYISDDILLEQEAKSVNKDIDQTHSLKKVEDQYIKRVYFKRQTPCIAVDAAADKVNVAFEPADNLTFTYETAATGREGFVFRPGKKATKEEQSSKSDGSLFDNWRIVGQQTYADSTYNVILRDEYPLLLVDQASLRTFLVESRTVPGMRQSDMDKSKGK
;
A
#
# COMPACT_ATOMS: atom_id res chain seq x y z
N MET A 1 8.19 -21.88 -56.61
CA MET A 1 7.14 -21.42 -55.72
C MET A 1 7.49 -21.86 -54.30
N PHE A 2 8.25 -21.05 -53.54
CA PHE A 2 8.55 -21.30 -52.13
C PHE A 2 7.64 -20.39 -51.27
N GLY A 3 6.63 -21.02 -50.69
CA GLY A 3 5.62 -20.32 -49.88
C GLY A 3 6.15 -19.88 -48.53
N PHE A 4 6.01 -18.61 -48.28
CA PHE A 4 6.27 -17.86 -47.02
C PHE A 4 5.40 -18.43 -45.86
N ARG A 5 5.94 -19.39 -45.07
CA ARG A 5 5.27 -19.97 -43.89
C ARG A 5 5.91 -19.58 -42.54
N PHE A 6 6.81 -18.60 -42.51
CA PHE A 6 7.56 -18.21 -41.29
C PHE A 6 6.96 -17.03 -40.49
N ILE A 7 5.95 -16.34 -41.00
CA ILE A 7 5.41 -15.14 -40.38
C ILE A 7 4.65 -15.40 -39.07
N PRO A 8 3.86 -16.49 -38.87
CA PRO A 8 3.10 -16.66 -37.63
C PRO A 8 3.96 -17.02 -36.41
N THR A 9 5.10 -17.68 -36.61
CA THR A 9 5.99 -18.08 -35.51
C THR A 9 6.75 -16.90 -34.91
N VAL A 10 7.21 -15.97 -35.74
CA VAL A 10 7.90 -14.76 -35.26
C VAL A 10 6.95 -13.81 -34.49
N ALA A 11 5.70 -13.68 -34.98
CA ALA A 11 4.68 -12.89 -34.28
C ALA A 11 4.31 -13.49 -32.92
N ALA A 12 4.21 -14.82 -32.81
CA ALA A 12 3.93 -15.50 -31.55
C ALA A 12 5.05 -15.32 -30.51
N ILE A 13 6.31 -15.35 -30.94
CA ILE A 13 7.48 -15.12 -30.06
C ILE A 13 7.51 -13.67 -29.58
N LEU A 14 7.19 -12.70 -30.46
CA LEU A 14 7.14 -11.28 -30.07
C LEU A 14 6.03 -10.99 -29.05
N VAL A 15 4.86 -11.60 -29.21
CA VAL A 15 3.75 -11.48 -28.26
C VAL A 15 4.09 -12.15 -26.93
N ALA A 16 4.78 -13.29 -26.93
CA ALA A 16 5.22 -13.96 -25.70
C ALA A 16 6.25 -13.13 -24.91
N MET A 17 7.13 -12.38 -25.57
CA MET A 17 8.08 -11.46 -24.91
C MET A 17 7.40 -10.23 -24.29
N LEU A 18 6.27 -9.79 -24.82
CA LEU A 18 5.50 -8.66 -24.24
C LEU A 18 4.73 -9.03 -22.97
N LEU A 19 4.48 -10.32 -22.71
CA LEU A 19 3.76 -10.80 -21.54
C LEU A 19 4.66 -11.07 -20.32
N SER A 20 5.99 -10.95 -20.46
CA SER A 20 6.95 -11.31 -19.40
C SER A 20 7.21 -10.21 -18.36
N ASN A 21 6.54 -9.06 -18.44
CA ASN A 21 6.68 -7.97 -17.46
C ASN A 21 5.74 -8.18 -16.23
N CYS A 22 5.79 -9.37 -15.61
CA CYS A 22 5.22 -9.53 -14.28
C CYS A 22 6.10 -8.77 -13.26
N ALA A 23 5.74 -7.53 -12.97
CA ALA A 23 6.35 -6.77 -11.89
C ALA A 23 6.19 -7.55 -10.57
N SER A 24 7.26 -8.20 -10.12
CA SER A 24 7.27 -8.92 -8.85
C SER A 24 7.25 -7.90 -7.71
N ARG A 25 6.18 -7.91 -6.91
CA ARG A 25 6.03 -7.07 -5.73
C ARG A 25 6.29 -7.91 -4.49
N ILE A 26 7.20 -7.44 -3.65
CA ILE A 26 7.62 -8.14 -2.44
C ILE A 26 7.34 -7.27 -1.21
N PRO A 27 7.08 -7.87 -0.03
CA PRO A 27 6.90 -7.11 1.20
C PRO A 27 8.11 -6.24 1.53
N LEU A 28 7.85 -4.98 1.90
CA LEU A 28 8.89 -4.10 2.44
C LEU A 28 9.21 -4.53 3.87
N THR A 29 10.35 -5.19 4.05
CA THR A 29 10.82 -5.72 5.35
C THR A 29 12.09 -5.04 5.82
N LYS A 30 12.42 -5.15 7.12
CA LYS A 30 13.72 -4.69 7.64
C LYS A 30 14.88 -5.47 7.05
N ALA A 31 14.69 -6.75 6.71
CA ALA A 31 15.69 -7.55 6.03
C ALA A 31 16.01 -6.96 4.65
N LEU A 32 14.97 -6.64 3.87
CA LEU A 32 15.10 -6.01 2.56
C LEU A 32 15.77 -4.63 2.65
N ILE A 33 15.37 -3.81 3.61
CA ILE A 33 15.96 -2.47 3.83
C ILE A 33 17.47 -2.60 4.09
N ARG A 34 17.89 -3.60 4.89
CA ARG A 34 19.32 -3.86 5.18
C ARG A 34 20.06 -4.44 3.97
N GLU A 35 19.47 -5.38 3.25
CA GLU A 35 20.04 -6.02 2.07
C GLU A 35 20.39 -4.99 0.99
N TYR A 36 19.50 -4.04 0.75
CA TYR A 36 19.67 -2.98 -0.25
C TYR A 36 20.28 -1.71 0.33
N ASN A 37 20.67 -1.70 1.62
CA ASN A 37 21.21 -0.56 2.35
C ASN A 37 20.38 0.73 2.16
N LEU A 38 19.05 0.58 2.19
CA LEU A 38 18.13 1.69 1.98
C LEU A 38 18.09 2.60 3.21
N THR A 39 18.20 3.89 2.95
CA THR A 39 17.91 4.93 3.96
C THR A 39 16.41 5.26 3.97
N TYR A 40 15.95 5.95 5.00
CA TYR A 40 14.54 6.43 5.05
C TYR A 40 14.23 7.40 3.90
N THR A 41 15.23 8.12 3.40
CA THR A 41 15.08 8.97 2.21
C THR A 41 14.89 8.14 0.96
N ASP A 42 15.58 7.00 0.85
CA ASP A 42 15.42 6.10 -0.29
C ASP A 42 14.04 5.45 -0.30
N ILE A 43 13.49 5.09 0.87
CA ILE A 43 12.12 4.56 0.98
C ILE A 43 11.09 5.53 0.41
N LYS A 44 11.28 6.85 0.60
CA LYS A 44 10.41 7.89 0.02
C LYS A 44 10.49 7.98 -1.52
N ARG A 45 11.52 7.44 -2.12
CA ARG A 45 11.72 7.40 -3.58
C ARG A 45 11.22 6.11 -4.22
N LEU A 46 10.87 5.10 -3.41
CA LEU A 46 10.33 3.84 -3.90
C LEU A 46 8.85 3.97 -4.28
N GLN A 47 8.47 3.29 -5.35
CA GLN A 47 7.05 3.06 -5.62
C GLN A 47 6.57 1.93 -4.72
N LEU A 48 5.61 2.24 -3.85
CA LEU A 48 5.00 1.30 -2.92
C LEU A 48 3.60 0.92 -3.38
N TYR A 49 3.11 -0.20 -2.86
CA TYR A 49 1.78 -0.75 -3.12
C TYR A 49 1.23 -1.39 -1.85
N ILE A 50 -0.08 -1.61 -1.78
CA ILE A 50 -0.69 -2.39 -0.69
C ILE A 50 -0.97 -3.82 -1.14
N SER A 51 -0.81 -4.78 -0.21
CA SER A 51 -1.03 -6.21 -0.50
C SER A 51 -2.50 -6.58 -0.64
N ASP A 52 -3.37 -5.92 0.11
CA ASP A 52 -4.78 -6.24 0.26
C ASP A 52 -5.65 -4.99 0.29
N ASP A 53 -6.95 -5.19 0.13
CA ASP A 53 -7.94 -4.12 0.10
C ASP A 53 -8.11 -3.46 1.48
N ILE A 54 -8.31 -2.13 1.49
CA ILE A 54 -8.73 -1.37 2.66
C ILE A 54 -10.02 -0.64 2.31
N LEU A 55 -11.08 -0.86 3.06
CA LEU A 55 -12.32 -0.12 2.95
C LEU A 55 -12.50 0.76 4.19
N LEU A 56 -12.66 2.05 3.97
CA LEU A 56 -13.06 3.01 4.99
C LEU A 56 -14.52 3.36 4.77
N GLU A 57 -15.34 3.21 5.81
CA GLU A 57 -16.78 3.44 5.76
C GLU A 57 -17.24 4.36 6.88
N GLN A 58 -18.06 5.34 6.55
CA GLN A 58 -18.65 6.26 7.51
C GLN A 58 -20.13 6.41 7.20
N GLU A 59 -20.95 6.24 8.22
CA GLU A 59 -22.36 6.65 8.16
C GLU A 59 -22.44 8.16 8.26
N ALA A 60 -23.04 8.79 7.28
CA ALA A 60 -23.28 10.21 7.24
C ALA A 60 -24.79 10.47 7.20
N LYS A 61 -25.21 11.48 7.97
CA LYS A 61 -26.59 11.96 7.98
C LYS A 61 -26.65 13.31 7.30
N SER A 62 -27.46 13.44 6.27
CA SER A 62 -27.79 14.75 5.74
C SER A 62 -29.15 15.18 6.28
N VAL A 63 -29.23 16.43 6.69
CA VAL A 63 -30.50 17.05 7.11
C VAL A 63 -30.91 18.01 6.04
N ASN A 64 -31.83 17.58 5.18
CA ASN A 64 -32.48 18.45 4.21
C ASN A 64 -33.71 19.08 4.85
N LYS A 65 -33.84 20.40 4.70
CA LYS A 65 -35.05 21.14 5.06
C LYS A 65 -35.88 21.27 3.80
N ASP A 66 -36.88 20.44 3.64
CA ASP A 66 -37.87 20.58 2.60
C ASP A 66 -39.05 21.41 3.08
N ILE A 67 -39.54 22.30 2.22
CA ILE A 67 -40.73 23.11 2.45
C ILE A 67 -41.87 22.35 1.81
N ASP A 68 -42.75 21.79 2.64
CA ASP A 68 -43.96 21.12 2.16
C ASP A 68 -44.95 22.16 1.53
N GLN A 69 -45.82 21.66 0.66
CA GLN A 69 -46.86 22.50 -0.03
C GLN A 69 -47.76 23.28 0.96
N THR A 70 -47.78 22.88 2.22
CA THR A 70 -48.48 23.59 3.32
C THR A 70 -47.63 24.66 4.00
N HIS A 71 -46.43 25.01 3.45
CA HIS A 71 -45.46 25.95 4.07
C HIS A 71 -44.96 25.53 5.44
N SER A 72 -45.08 24.27 5.81
CA SER A 72 -44.49 23.73 7.02
C SER A 72 -43.11 23.12 6.67
N LEU A 73 -42.10 23.43 7.51
CA LEU A 73 -40.74 22.84 7.40
C LEU A 73 -40.80 21.38 7.82
N LYS A 74 -40.67 20.48 6.85
CA LYS A 74 -40.48 19.05 7.11
C LYS A 74 -38.99 18.75 7.13
N LYS A 75 -38.52 18.24 8.27
CA LYS A 75 -37.15 17.74 8.40
C LYS A 75 -37.09 16.34 7.79
N VAL A 76 -36.40 16.17 6.68
CA VAL A 76 -36.08 14.86 6.08
C VAL A 76 -34.64 14.54 6.42
N GLU A 77 -34.43 13.44 7.14
CA GLU A 77 -33.10 12.90 7.44
C GLU A 77 -32.79 11.79 6.44
N ASP A 78 -31.90 12.09 5.50
CA ASP A 78 -31.36 11.08 4.60
C ASP A 78 -30.08 10.49 5.21
N GLN A 79 -30.04 9.19 5.33
CA GLN A 79 -28.82 8.46 5.71
C GLN A 79 -28.12 8.00 4.44
N TYR A 80 -26.83 8.30 4.34
CA TYR A 80 -26.00 7.77 3.27
C TYR A 80 -24.67 7.27 3.82
N ILE A 81 -24.11 6.29 3.12
CA ILE A 81 -22.81 5.69 3.50
C ILE A 81 -21.73 6.30 2.63
N LYS A 82 -20.74 6.94 3.26
CA LYS A 82 -19.54 7.42 2.58
C LYS A 82 -18.48 6.35 2.64
N ARG A 83 -17.94 5.96 1.47
CA ARG A 83 -16.91 4.93 1.35
C ARG A 83 -15.67 5.47 0.66
N VAL A 84 -14.48 5.10 1.19
CA VAL A 84 -13.18 5.27 0.52
C VAL A 84 -12.58 3.87 0.37
N TYR A 85 -12.26 3.48 -0.85
CA TYR A 85 -11.83 2.12 -1.15
C TYR A 85 -10.44 2.10 -1.80
N PHE A 86 -9.47 1.58 -1.08
CA PHE A 86 -8.13 1.31 -1.56
C PHE A 86 -8.05 -0.16 -1.98
N LYS A 87 -8.00 -0.40 -3.28
CA LYS A 87 -7.90 -1.76 -3.84
C LYS A 87 -6.50 -2.33 -3.62
N ARG A 88 -6.41 -3.63 -3.46
CA ARG A 88 -5.12 -4.33 -3.51
C ARG A 88 -4.31 -3.89 -4.72
N GLN A 89 -3.00 -3.80 -4.57
CA GLN A 89 -2.07 -3.33 -5.60
C GLN A 89 -2.24 -1.84 -5.99
N THR A 90 -3.01 -1.06 -5.24
CA THR A 90 -3.04 0.40 -5.41
C THR A 90 -1.66 0.98 -5.13
N PRO A 91 -1.11 1.78 -6.05
CA PRO A 91 0.16 2.45 -5.85
C PRO A 91 0.04 3.55 -4.78
N CYS A 92 1.10 3.71 -4.00
CA CYS A 92 1.21 4.76 -2.99
C CYS A 92 2.67 5.23 -2.86
N ILE A 93 2.88 6.37 -2.26
CA ILE A 93 4.20 6.93 -2.01
C ILE A 93 4.44 7.12 -0.51
N ALA A 94 5.64 6.86 -0.03
CA ALA A 94 6.01 7.18 1.34
C ALA A 94 6.24 8.68 1.47
N VAL A 95 5.44 9.35 2.32
CA VAL A 95 5.59 10.76 2.66
C VAL A 95 6.52 10.94 3.85
N ASP A 96 6.53 9.96 4.75
CA ASP A 96 7.44 9.88 5.88
C ASP A 96 7.81 8.42 6.18
N ALA A 97 9.06 8.20 6.64
CA ALA A 97 9.57 6.87 6.95
C ALA A 97 10.48 6.92 8.17
N ALA A 98 10.31 5.94 9.06
CA ALA A 98 11.11 5.71 10.26
C ALA A 98 11.37 4.21 10.45
N ALA A 99 12.11 3.84 11.50
CA ALA A 99 12.51 2.46 11.76
C ALA A 99 11.35 1.48 12.00
N ASP A 100 10.23 2.00 12.50
CA ASP A 100 9.07 1.23 12.93
C ASP A 100 7.77 1.60 12.22
N LYS A 101 7.78 2.67 11.41
CA LYS A 101 6.58 3.15 10.72
C LYS A 101 6.90 3.79 9.39
N VAL A 102 5.97 3.68 8.45
CA VAL A 102 5.97 4.39 7.17
C VAL A 102 4.58 5.00 6.97
N ASN A 103 4.54 6.31 6.75
CA ASN A 103 3.33 7.02 6.37
C ASN A 103 3.25 7.07 4.85
N VAL A 104 2.17 6.59 4.27
CA VAL A 104 1.98 6.56 2.83
C VAL A 104 0.78 7.37 2.39
N ALA A 105 0.93 8.11 1.30
CA ALA A 105 -0.15 8.84 0.65
C ALA A 105 -0.62 8.08 -0.59
N PHE A 106 -1.93 8.00 -0.76
CA PHE A 106 -2.61 7.49 -1.94
C PHE A 106 -3.15 8.63 -2.80
N GLU A 107 -3.37 9.77 -2.17
CA GLU A 107 -3.80 11.02 -2.78
C GLU A 107 -3.15 12.21 -2.05
N PRO A 108 -3.13 13.41 -2.63
CA PRO A 108 -2.57 14.59 -1.98
C PRO A 108 -3.28 14.90 -0.65
N ALA A 109 -2.52 15.31 0.36
CA ALA A 109 -2.95 15.77 1.67
C ALA A 109 -3.31 14.70 2.70
N ASP A 110 -3.65 13.48 2.33
CA ASP A 110 -4.01 12.42 3.27
C ASP A 110 -3.07 11.23 3.23
N ASN A 111 -2.84 10.63 4.41
CA ASN A 111 -1.95 9.48 4.52
C ASN A 111 -2.49 8.42 5.49
N LEU A 112 -2.01 7.17 5.28
CA LEU A 112 -2.21 6.06 6.19
C LEU A 112 -0.87 5.63 6.77
N THR A 113 -0.86 5.27 8.04
CA THR A 113 0.33 4.80 8.76
C THR A 113 0.42 3.28 8.72
N PHE A 114 1.56 2.76 8.28
CA PHE A 114 1.92 1.36 8.35
C PHE A 114 3.01 1.17 9.41
N THR A 115 2.78 0.27 10.35
CA THR A 115 3.69 -0.03 11.46
C THR A 115 4.42 -1.34 11.21
N TYR A 116 5.70 -1.40 11.55
CA TYR A 116 6.48 -2.62 11.39
C TYR A 116 6.06 -3.70 12.38
N GLU A 117 5.72 -4.87 11.87
CA GLU A 117 5.33 -6.02 12.67
C GLU A 117 6.01 -7.31 12.16
N THR A 118 6.27 -8.21 13.10
CA THR A 118 6.62 -9.60 12.82
C THR A 118 5.48 -10.45 13.37
N ALA A 119 4.64 -10.97 12.48
CA ALA A 119 3.53 -11.81 12.89
C ALA A 119 4.01 -13.21 13.28
N ALA A 120 3.31 -13.85 14.21
CA ALA A 120 3.56 -15.25 14.62
C ALA A 120 3.42 -16.24 13.43
N THR A 121 2.71 -15.84 12.36
CA THR A 121 2.56 -16.60 11.11
C THR A 121 3.78 -16.51 10.17
N GLY A 122 4.85 -15.81 10.58
CA GLY A 122 6.04 -15.58 9.75
C GLY A 122 5.91 -14.44 8.74
N ARG A 123 4.76 -13.74 8.67
CA ARG A 123 4.63 -12.52 7.87
C ARG A 123 5.35 -11.38 8.56
N GLU A 124 6.35 -10.84 7.91
CA GLU A 124 7.14 -9.71 8.39
C GLU A 124 6.98 -8.52 7.44
N GLY A 125 6.83 -7.30 7.97
CA GLY A 125 6.78 -6.10 7.14
C GLY A 125 6.05 -4.94 7.80
N PHE A 126 5.85 -3.88 7.03
CA PHE A 126 5.06 -2.74 7.45
C PHE A 126 3.58 -3.03 7.19
N VAL A 127 2.80 -3.11 8.26
CA VAL A 127 1.39 -3.54 8.29
C VAL A 127 0.51 -2.34 8.58
N PHE A 128 -0.60 -2.21 7.86
CA PHE A 128 -1.63 -1.21 8.19
C PHE A 128 -2.40 -1.66 9.43
N ARG A 129 -2.47 -0.76 10.42
CA ARG A 129 -3.34 -0.93 11.59
C ARG A 129 -4.21 0.30 11.77
N PRO A 130 -5.50 0.15 12.08
CA PRO A 130 -6.36 1.29 12.39
C PRO A 130 -5.85 2.00 13.66
N GLY A 131 -6.02 3.31 13.70
CA GLY A 131 -5.59 4.13 14.84
C GLY A 131 -6.28 3.75 16.16
N LYS A 132 -7.53 3.28 16.09
CA LYS A 132 -8.29 2.73 17.20
C LYS A 132 -8.82 1.34 16.84
N LYS A 133 -8.56 0.35 17.69
CA LYS A 133 -9.09 -1.02 17.49
C LYS A 133 -10.59 -1.06 17.72
N ALA A 134 -11.30 -1.89 16.96
CA ALA A 134 -12.70 -2.17 17.18
C ALA A 134 -12.92 -2.96 18.48
N THR A 135 -14.04 -2.68 19.14
CA THR A 135 -14.53 -3.49 20.25
C THR A 135 -15.01 -4.85 19.71
N LYS A 136 -15.21 -5.83 20.62
CA LYS A 136 -15.72 -7.16 20.21
C LYS A 136 -17.12 -7.09 19.58
N GLU A 137 -17.93 -6.14 20.01
CA GLU A 137 -19.28 -5.92 19.49
C GLU A 137 -19.24 -5.34 18.06
N GLU A 138 -18.35 -4.35 17.82
CA GLU A 138 -18.15 -3.77 16.49
C GLU A 138 -17.58 -4.81 15.50
N GLN A 139 -16.70 -5.71 15.96
CA GLN A 139 -16.13 -6.77 15.12
C GLN A 139 -17.18 -7.80 14.67
N SER A 140 -18.26 -7.99 15.43
CA SER A 140 -19.34 -8.91 15.10
C SER A 140 -20.41 -8.30 14.19
N SER A 141 -20.44 -6.95 14.06
CA SER A 141 -21.35 -6.28 13.13
C SER A 141 -20.83 -6.50 11.71
N LYS A 142 -21.59 -7.25 10.91
CA LYS A 142 -21.33 -7.39 9.48
C LYS A 142 -21.60 -6.05 8.83
N SER A 143 -20.74 -5.62 7.90
CA SER A 143 -21.09 -4.50 7.03
C SER A 143 -22.36 -4.89 6.27
N ASP A 144 -23.38 -4.03 6.34
CA ASP A 144 -24.65 -4.27 5.68
C ASP A 144 -24.49 -4.14 4.17
N GLY A 145 -24.34 -5.27 3.51
CA GLY A 145 -24.29 -5.28 2.06
C GLY A 145 -23.69 -6.55 1.47
N SER A 146 -24.49 -7.23 0.69
CA SER A 146 -24.23 -8.51 0.02
C SER A 146 -22.95 -8.62 -0.82
N LEU A 147 -22.17 -7.55 -0.99
CA LEU A 147 -20.91 -7.54 -1.73
C LEU A 147 -19.68 -7.84 -0.87
N PHE A 148 -19.82 -7.89 0.48
CA PHE A 148 -18.69 -7.93 1.42
C PHE A 148 -18.84 -9.03 2.49
N ASP A 149 -19.34 -10.20 2.12
CA ASP A 149 -19.70 -11.28 3.07
C ASP A 149 -18.57 -11.72 4.02
N ASN A 150 -17.30 -11.51 3.63
CA ASN A 150 -16.12 -11.89 4.42
C ASN A 150 -15.36 -10.67 5.01
N TRP A 151 -16.01 -9.50 5.03
CA TRP A 151 -15.38 -8.29 5.54
C TRP A 151 -15.82 -8.04 6.99
N ARG A 152 -14.86 -7.57 7.80
CA ARG A 152 -15.08 -7.28 9.22
C ARG A 152 -14.56 -5.90 9.59
N ILE A 153 -15.23 -5.23 10.49
CA ILE A 153 -14.76 -4.00 11.10
C ILE A 153 -13.59 -4.34 12.04
N VAL A 154 -12.42 -3.76 11.79
CA VAL A 154 -11.21 -4.01 12.59
C VAL A 154 -10.83 -2.82 13.47
N GLY A 155 -11.45 -1.65 13.24
CA GLY A 155 -11.20 -0.45 14.02
C GLY A 155 -11.66 0.81 13.34
N GLN A 156 -11.12 1.94 13.79
CA GLN A 156 -11.41 3.26 13.26
C GLN A 156 -10.13 3.98 12.87
N GLN A 157 -10.21 4.76 11.78
CA GLN A 157 -9.12 5.54 11.24
C GLN A 157 -9.62 6.93 10.84
N THR A 158 -8.85 7.96 11.20
CA THR A 158 -9.08 9.30 10.67
C THR A 158 -8.43 9.41 9.29
N TYR A 159 -9.20 9.87 8.31
CA TYR A 159 -8.77 10.11 6.94
C TYR A 159 -9.58 11.28 6.36
N ALA A 160 -8.94 12.22 5.68
CA ALA A 160 -9.60 13.43 5.14
C ALA A 160 -10.47 14.14 6.21
N ASP A 161 -9.89 14.41 7.39
CA ASP A 161 -10.54 15.08 8.54
C ASP A 161 -11.81 14.39 9.06
N SER A 162 -12.07 13.16 8.64
CA SER A 162 -13.23 12.38 9.04
C SER A 162 -12.81 11.06 9.66
N THR A 163 -13.59 10.56 10.63
CA THR A 163 -13.37 9.25 11.24
C THR A 163 -14.20 8.20 10.52
N TYR A 164 -13.54 7.15 10.06
CA TYR A 164 -14.13 6.04 9.33
C TYR A 164 -13.96 4.74 10.12
N ASN A 165 -14.91 3.84 10.01
CA ASN A 165 -14.71 2.44 10.33
C ASN A 165 -13.81 1.81 9.29
N VAL A 166 -12.77 1.09 9.75
CA VAL A 166 -11.87 0.33 8.89
C VAL A 166 -12.41 -1.08 8.74
N ILE A 167 -12.65 -1.47 7.51
CA ILE A 167 -13.21 -2.77 7.17
C ILE A 167 -12.18 -3.52 6.32
N LEU A 168 -11.76 -4.68 6.79
CA LEU A 168 -10.80 -5.56 6.12
C LEU A 168 -11.42 -6.93 5.89
N ARG A 169 -10.88 -7.68 4.91
CA ARG A 169 -11.28 -9.05 4.65
C ARG A 169 -10.68 -9.99 5.70
N ASP A 170 -9.53 -10.57 5.45
CA ASP A 170 -8.95 -11.61 6.32
C ASP A 170 -7.71 -11.14 7.04
N GLU A 171 -6.82 -10.45 6.36
CA GLU A 171 -5.51 -10.07 6.85
C GLU A 171 -5.29 -8.57 6.81
N TYR A 172 -4.41 -8.10 7.67
CA TYR A 172 -4.00 -6.70 7.64
C TYR A 172 -3.07 -6.45 6.46
N PRO A 173 -3.34 -5.41 5.64
CA PRO A 173 -2.54 -5.08 4.47
C PRO A 173 -1.09 -4.76 4.81
N LEU A 174 -0.18 -5.29 3.98
CA LEU A 174 1.26 -5.02 4.01
C LEU A 174 1.64 -3.98 2.97
N LEU A 175 2.71 -3.22 3.22
CA LEU A 175 3.40 -2.47 2.17
C LEU A 175 4.24 -3.42 1.33
N LEU A 176 4.08 -3.29 0.03
CA LEU A 176 4.87 -3.97 -0.99
C LEU A 176 5.73 -2.96 -1.74
N VAL A 177 6.87 -3.40 -2.23
CA VAL A 177 7.74 -2.64 -3.12
C VAL A 177 7.93 -3.38 -4.43
N ASP A 178 8.03 -2.65 -5.53
CA ASP A 178 8.39 -3.21 -6.83
C ASP A 178 9.87 -3.62 -6.83
N GLN A 179 10.12 -4.91 -7.07
CA GLN A 179 11.49 -5.45 -7.12
C GLN A 179 12.33 -4.80 -8.22
N ALA A 180 11.73 -4.34 -9.31
CA ALA A 180 12.45 -3.63 -10.36
C ALA A 180 12.97 -2.27 -9.88
N SER A 181 12.21 -1.56 -9.03
CA SER A 181 12.66 -0.29 -8.46
C SER A 181 13.83 -0.46 -7.50
N LEU A 182 13.93 -1.58 -6.79
CA LEU A 182 15.07 -1.89 -5.90
C LEU A 182 16.37 -2.12 -6.68
N ARG A 183 16.30 -2.68 -7.89
CA ARG A 183 17.49 -2.90 -8.73
C ARG A 183 18.18 -1.59 -9.11
N THR A 184 17.43 -0.51 -9.25
CA THR A 184 17.97 0.82 -9.50
C THR A 184 18.89 1.29 -8.36
N PHE A 185 18.54 0.98 -7.12
CA PHE A 185 19.37 1.28 -5.95
C PHE A 185 20.65 0.44 -5.88
N LEU A 186 20.61 -0.84 -6.31
CA LEU A 186 21.81 -1.68 -6.37
C LEU A 186 22.84 -1.16 -7.39
N VAL A 187 22.41 -0.63 -8.51
CA VAL A 187 23.28 -0.09 -9.55
C VAL A 187 23.95 1.21 -9.09
N GLU A 188 23.27 2.01 -8.26
CA GLU A 188 23.83 3.25 -7.69
C GLU A 188 24.71 2.97 -6.46
N SER A 189 24.65 1.82 -5.84
CA SER A 189 25.49 1.46 -4.70
C SER A 189 26.92 1.14 -5.19
N ARG A 190 27.82 2.10 -5.01
CA ARG A 190 29.25 1.90 -5.28
C ARG A 190 29.82 0.98 -4.19
N THR A 191 30.17 -0.24 -4.54
CA THR A 191 30.97 -1.10 -3.66
C THR A 191 32.37 -0.49 -3.57
N VAL A 192 32.69 0.10 -2.42
CA VAL A 192 34.05 0.58 -2.16
C VAL A 192 34.84 -0.62 -1.65
N PRO A 193 35.88 -1.09 -2.37
CA PRO A 193 36.77 -2.10 -1.84
C PRO A 193 37.45 -1.53 -0.59
N GLY A 194 37.29 -2.21 0.53
CA GLY A 194 37.90 -1.77 1.79
C GLY A 194 39.40 -1.50 1.63
N MET A 195 39.92 -0.52 2.36
CA MET A 195 41.35 -0.22 2.39
C MET A 195 42.02 -1.16 3.38
N ARG A 196 43.05 -1.87 2.96
CA ARG A 196 43.86 -2.69 3.86
C ARG A 196 44.94 -1.83 4.52
N GLN A 197 45.38 -2.20 5.72
CA GLN A 197 46.45 -1.51 6.44
C GLN A 197 47.74 -1.38 5.57
N SER A 198 48.04 -2.40 4.77
CA SER A 198 49.15 -2.43 3.83
C SER A 198 49.08 -1.38 2.70
N ASP A 199 47.88 -0.85 2.44
CA ASP A 199 47.66 0.17 1.38
C ASP A 199 47.89 1.57 1.93
N MET A 200 47.74 1.75 3.26
CA MET A 200 48.09 2.99 3.96
C MET A 200 49.60 3.25 4.00
N ASP A 201 50.40 2.20 4.17
CA ASP A 201 51.86 2.31 4.23
C ASP A 201 52.46 2.68 2.87
N LYS A 202 51.88 2.24 1.75
CA LYS A 202 52.28 2.59 0.39
C LYS A 202 51.96 4.04 0.00
N SER A 203 50.95 4.65 0.63
CA SER A 203 50.57 6.05 0.35
C SER A 203 51.44 7.07 1.08
N LYS A 204 52.14 6.67 2.14
CA LYS A 204 53.05 7.55 2.92
C LYS A 204 54.49 7.56 2.39
N GLY A 205 54.80 6.74 1.38
CA GLY A 205 56.14 6.58 0.80
C GLY A 205 56.32 7.28 -0.59
N LYS A 206 55.43 8.23 -0.97
CA LYS A 206 55.62 9.05 -2.17
C LYS A 206 55.67 10.53 -1.84
#